data_278920dacd3ee9379d7de7b05ff414ce
#
_entry.id   278920dacd3ee9379d7de7b05ff414ce
#
_cell.length_a   1.000
_cell.length_b   1.000
_cell.length_c   1.000
_cell.angle_alpha   90.00
_cell.angle_beta   90.00
_cell.angle_gamma   90.00
#
_symmetry.space_group_name_H-M   'P 1'
#
loop_
_entity.id
_entity.type
_entity.pdbx_description
1 polymer ?
#
loop_
_entity_poly.entity_id
_entity_poly.type
_entity_poly.pdbx_seq_one_letter_code
_entity_poly.pdbx_strand_id
1 'polypeptide(L)'
;IKRNIDYINKIVASGRSKEVELIFTTNATNINQKFIEIGKEFKSVSYNVSIDAVGPLARYIRYPSDWHTIENNLKNIKHGVSFNTTIQWLNMTRLNEIFDYIENCGIEFGGIWFQLVTDPHYLDPIYAPRFMKEKCITDIDDFLNRPFLNAEKYNNILYGELKQGLTQTKEFLTKNIDNTQHVDEFLKRMEILDRLRGQRLFDVLPELTQLGG
;
A
#
# COMPACT_ATOMS: atom_id res chain seq x y z
N ILE A 1 -2.92 20.03 7.44
CA ILE A 1 -3.43 19.51 8.73
C ILE A 1 -4.25 20.57 9.45
N LYS A 2 -3.72 21.76 9.78
CA LYS A 2 -4.45 22.82 10.53
C LYS A 2 -5.80 23.18 9.86
N ARG A 3 -5.81 23.40 8.55
CA ARG A 3 -7.02 23.73 7.78
C ARG A 3 -8.09 22.63 7.84
N ASN A 4 -7.68 21.38 7.86
CA ASN A 4 -8.60 20.25 7.94
C ASN A 4 -9.25 20.17 9.34
N ILE A 5 -8.48 20.41 10.40
CA ILE A 5 -9.00 20.45 11.78
C ILE A 5 -10.05 21.56 11.93
N ASP A 6 -9.76 22.75 11.38
CA ASP A 6 -10.71 23.87 11.46
C ASP A 6 -12.02 23.56 10.74
N TYR A 7 -11.95 22.85 9.59
CA TYR A 7 -13.15 22.41 8.86
C TYR A 7 -13.96 21.38 9.64
N ILE A 8 -13.29 20.37 10.19
CA ILE A 8 -13.91 19.32 11.00
C ILE A 8 -14.59 19.91 12.24
N ASN A 9 -13.93 20.85 12.94
CA ASN A 9 -14.51 21.55 14.09
C ASN A 9 -15.78 22.33 13.72
N LYS A 10 -15.87 22.93 12.52
CA LYS A 10 -17.10 23.59 12.05
C LYS A 10 -18.26 22.61 11.88
N ILE A 11 -17.98 21.38 11.40
CA ILE A 11 -19.01 20.34 11.30
C ILE A 11 -19.50 19.93 12.70
N VAL A 12 -18.59 19.75 13.65
CA VAL A 12 -18.96 19.45 15.04
C VAL A 12 -19.79 20.59 15.64
N ALA A 13 -19.35 21.83 15.48
CA ALA A 13 -20.06 23.01 16.00
C ALA A 13 -21.45 23.21 15.36
N SER A 14 -21.70 22.71 14.17
CA SER A 14 -23.02 22.74 13.53
C SER A 14 -24.03 21.75 14.12
N GLY A 15 -23.61 20.85 15.01
CA GLY A 15 -24.43 19.76 15.60
C GLY A 15 -24.71 18.59 14.64
N ARG A 16 -24.20 18.62 13.41
CA ARG A 16 -24.49 17.59 12.39
C ARG A 16 -23.45 16.49 12.31
N SER A 17 -22.42 16.50 13.12
CA SER A 17 -21.32 15.54 13.08
C SER A 17 -21.79 14.08 13.22
N LYS A 18 -22.84 13.84 14.02
CA LYS A 18 -23.42 12.49 14.20
C LYS A 18 -24.13 11.91 12.96
N GLU A 19 -24.34 12.73 11.93
CA GLU A 19 -24.89 12.32 10.63
C GLU A 19 -23.79 12.06 9.59
N VAL A 20 -22.54 12.44 9.88
CA VAL A 20 -21.42 12.46 8.93
C VAL A 20 -20.48 11.29 9.19
N GLU A 21 -20.10 10.59 8.13
CA GLU A 21 -19.02 9.60 8.12
C GLU A 21 -17.75 10.26 7.61
N LEU A 22 -16.65 10.10 8.35
CA LEU A 22 -15.34 10.60 7.96
C LEU A 22 -14.48 9.48 7.38
N ILE A 23 -13.89 9.74 6.21
CA ILE A 23 -12.90 8.86 5.61
C ILE A 23 -11.59 9.64 5.44
N PHE A 24 -10.54 9.16 6.10
CA PHE A 24 -9.20 9.74 5.96
C PHE A 24 -8.34 8.88 5.05
N THR A 25 -7.89 9.43 3.92
CA THR A 25 -6.82 8.82 3.14
C THR A 25 -5.48 9.32 3.66
N THR A 26 -4.58 8.42 4.03
CA THR A 26 -3.32 8.75 4.70
C THR A 26 -2.22 7.75 4.35
N ASN A 27 -0.96 8.21 4.43
CA ASN A 27 0.21 7.35 4.42
C ASN A 27 0.65 6.92 5.84
N ALA A 28 -0.17 7.22 6.83
CA ALA A 28 0.06 6.92 8.24
C ALA A 28 1.36 7.48 8.86
N THR A 29 2.10 8.35 8.18
CA THR A 29 3.33 8.95 8.74
C THR A 29 3.03 9.96 9.86
N ASN A 30 1.83 10.51 9.89
CA ASN A 30 1.41 11.49 10.88
C ASN A 30 -0.07 11.30 11.21
N ILE A 31 -0.35 10.46 12.19
CA ILE A 31 -1.69 10.30 12.76
C ILE A 31 -1.79 11.15 14.01
N ASN A 32 -2.46 12.30 13.87
CA ASN A 32 -2.61 13.24 14.97
C ASN A 32 -3.69 12.74 15.93
N GLN A 33 -3.33 12.60 17.22
CA GLN A 33 -4.26 12.22 18.28
C GLN A 33 -5.53 13.09 18.31
N LYS A 34 -5.42 14.38 17.94
CA LYS A 34 -6.58 15.28 17.84
C LYS A 34 -7.60 14.79 16.80
N PHE A 35 -7.16 14.21 15.68
CA PHE A 35 -8.10 13.63 14.70
C PHE A 35 -8.83 12.41 15.25
N ILE A 36 -8.13 11.58 16.02
CA ILE A 36 -8.73 10.42 16.68
C ILE A 36 -9.79 10.89 17.69
N GLU A 37 -9.48 11.87 18.50
CA GLU A 37 -10.40 12.41 19.51
C GLU A 37 -11.62 13.11 18.88
N ILE A 38 -11.41 13.99 17.92
CA ILE A 38 -12.50 14.67 17.20
C ILE A 38 -13.35 13.66 16.43
N GLY A 39 -12.73 12.60 15.90
CA GLY A 39 -13.46 11.53 15.21
C GLY A 39 -14.56 10.89 16.03
N LYS A 40 -14.43 10.82 17.36
CA LYS A 40 -15.46 10.28 18.27
C LYS A 40 -16.78 11.07 18.23
N GLU A 41 -16.74 12.31 17.73
CA GLU A 41 -17.92 13.15 17.55
C GLU A 41 -18.71 12.85 16.28
N PHE A 42 -18.18 12.00 15.39
CA PHE A 42 -18.80 11.68 14.12
C PHE A 42 -19.60 10.37 14.20
N LYS A 43 -20.41 10.11 13.15
CA LYS A 43 -21.16 8.84 13.02
C LYS A 43 -20.22 7.65 12.94
N SER A 44 -19.19 7.78 12.10
CA SER A 44 -18.11 6.80 11.95
C SER A 44 -16.84 7.47 11.43
N VAL A 45 -15.71 6.85 11.70
CA VAL A 45 -14.41 7.25 11.14
C VAL A 45 -13.71 6.03 10.58
N SER A 46 -13.22 6.16 9.35
CA SER A 46 -12.38 5.15 8.71
C SER A 46 -11.10 5.75 8.13
N TYR A 47 -10.09 4.91 8.02
CA TYR A 47 -8.75 5.29 7.54
C TYR A 47 -8.39 4.42 6.36
N ASN A 48 -8.26 5.06 5.19
CA ASN A 48 -7.75 4.42 3.98
C ASN A 48 -6.23 4.61 3.94
N VAL A 49 -5.50 3.59 4.36
CA VAL A 49 -4.05 3.67 4.58
C VAL A 49 -3.31 3.14 3.38
N SER A 50 -2.48 3.98 2.78
CA SER A 50 -1.64 3.60 1.64
C SER A 50 -0.34 2.96 2.14
N ILE A 51 -0.17 1.66 1.89
CA ILE A 51 1.04 0.88 2.20
C ILE A 51 1.52 0.21 0.92
N ASP A 52 2.66 0.65 0.38
CA ASP A 52 3.24 0.04 -0.84
C ASP A 52 4.41 -0.90 -0.52
N ALA A 53 4.89 -0.93 0.71
CA ALA A 53 5.91 -1.83 1.22
C ALA A 53 5.96 -1.78 2.73
N VAL A 54 6.77 -2.65 3.33
CA VAL A 54 7.10 -2.66 4.77
C VAL A 54 8.60 -2.47 4.97
N GLY A 55 9.01 -2.16 6.20
CA GLY A 55 10.43 -2.05 6.56
C GLY A 55 11.22 -1.03 5.73
N PRO A 56 12.49 -1.35 5.41
CA PRO A 56 13.38 -0.44 4.67
C PRO A 56 12.84 -0.08 3.28
N LEU A 57 12.16 -1.01 2.60
CA LEU A 57 11.58 -0.77 1.29
C LEU A 57 10.46 0.29 1.33
N ALA A 58 9.66 0.33 2.40
CA ALA A 58 8.65 1.37 2.59
C ALA A 58 9.28 2.77 2.61
N ARG A 59 10.44 2.92 3.29
CA ARG A 59 11.20 4.17 3.31
C ARG A 59 11.76 4.53 1.93
N TYR A 60 12.18 3.54 1.16
CA TYR A 60 12.69 3.77 -0.19
C TYR A 60 11.60 4.26 -1.13
N ILE A 61 10.46 3.57 -1.17
CA ILE A 61 9.34 3.92 -2.07
C ILE A 61 8.71 5.26 -1.68
N ARG A 62 8.46 5.47 -0.38
CA ARG A 62 7.75 6.64 0.16
C ARG A 62 8.66 7.59 0.95
N TYR A 63 9.86 7.89 0.41
CA TYR A 63 10.81 8.80 1.05
C TYR A 63 10.16 10.15 1.39
N PRO A 64 10.41 10.75 2.58
CA PRO A 64 11.28 10.29 3.67
C PRO A 64 10.55 9.54 4.80
N SER A 65 9.51 8.76 4.48
CA SER A 65 8.74 8.05 5.52
C SER A 65 9.62 7.05 6.29
N ASP A 66 9.24 6.83 7.56
CA ASP A 66 9.84 5.83 8.42
C ASP A 66 8.81 4.74 8.76
N TRP A 67 9.15 3.48 8.48
CA TRP A 67 8.24 2.37 8.69
C TRP A 67 7.85 2.18 10.16
N HIS A 68 8.80 2.32 11.08
CA HIS A 68 8.52 2.17 12.50
C HIS A 68 7.48 3.20 12.98
N THR A 69 7.59 4.44 12.50
CA THR A 69 6.61 5.49 12.77
C THR A 69 5.23 5.13 12.20
N ILE A 70 5.17 4.63 10.97
CA ILE A 70 3.92 4.19 10.33
C ILE A 70 3.27 3.08 11.14
N GLU A 71 4.02 2.04 11.48
CA GLU A 71 3.55 0.88 12.23
C GLU A 71 3.03 1.27 13.62
N ASN A 72 3.75 2.13 14.34
CA ASN A 72 3.31 2.63 15.64
C ASN A 72 2.04 3.47 15.53
N ASN A 73 1.93 4.31 14.49
CA ASN A 73 0.73 5.09 14.24
C ASN A 73 -0.48 4.18 13.93
N LEU A 74 -0.29 3.12 13.16
CA LEU A 74 -1.34 2.16 12.84
C LEU A 74 -1.84 1.41 14.09
N LYS A 75 -0.96 1.03 15.01
CA LYS A 75 -1.33 0.41 16.29
C LYS A 75 -2.23 1.29 17.16
N ASN A 76 -2.21 2.61 16.95
CA ASN A 76 -3.09 3.55 17.65
C ASN A 76 -4.49 3.65 17.03
N ILE A 77 -4.68 3.17 15.79
CA ILE A 77 -5.97 3.10 15.13
C ILE A 77 -6.55 1.71 15.35
N LYS A 78 -7.58 1.61 16.19
CA LYS A 78 -8.13 0.30 16.57
C LYS A 78 -9.16 -0.25 15.58
N HIS A 79 -9.84 0.61 14.84
CA HIS A 79 -10.97 0.24 13.99
C HIS A 79 -11.01 1.08 12.71
N GLY A 80 -11.72 0.57 11.69
CA GLY A 80 -11.98 1.31 10.47
C GLY A 80 -10.76 1.50 9.57
N VAL A 81 -9.77 0.62 9.66
CA VAL A 81 -8.59 0.65 8.79
C VAL A 81 -8.87 -0.14 7.51
N SER A 82 -8.50 0.45 6.41
CA SER A 82 -8.45 -0.23 5.11
C SER A 82 -7.06 -0.01 4.51
N PHE A 83 -6.51 -1.04 3.88
CA PHE A 83 -5.21 -0.93 3.21
C PHE A 83 -5.37 -0.75 1.71
N ASN A 84 -4.58 0.15 1.16
CA ASN A 84 -4.47 0.38 -0.28
C ASN A 84 -3.00 0.27 -0.69
N THR A 85 -2.71 -0.63 -1.60
CA THR A 85 -1.37 -0.90 -2.11
C THR A 85 -1.32 -0.65 -3.61
N THR A 86 -0.37 0.17 -4.05
CA THR A 86 -0.09 0.36 -5.47
C THR A 86 1.05 -0.56 -5.88
N ILE A 87 0.73 -1.57 -6.70
CA ILE A 87 1.72 -2.51 -7.23
C ILE A 87 2.51 -1.82 -8.33
N GLN A 88 3.82 -1.87 -8.23
CA GLN A 88 4.79 -1.24 -9.13
C GLN A 88 6.10 -2.04 -9.15
N TRP A 89 7.03 -1.72 -10.04
CA TRP A 89 8.32 -2.42 -10.12
C TRP A 89 9.06 -2.50 -8.78
N LEU A 90 8.96 -1.47 -7.95
CA LEU A 90 9.69 -1.41 -6.67
C LEU A 90 9.14 -2.34 -5.58
N ASN A 91 7.93 -2.88 -5.73
CA ASN A 91 7.34 -3.75 -4.69
C ASN A 91 6.83 -5.10 -5.20
N MET A 92 6.74 -5.30 -6.51
CA MET A 92 6.11 -6.50 -7.04
C MET A 92 6.88 -7.80 -6.75
N THR A 93 8.17 -7.72 -6.40
CA THR A 93 8.96 -8.88 -5.94
C THR A 93 8.87 -9.13 -4.44
N ARG A 94 8.18 -8.25 -3.70
CA ARG A 94 8.09 -8.22 -2.23
C ARG A 94 6.64 -8.10 -1.73
N LEU A 95 5.65 -8.48 -2.53
CA LEU A 95 4.25 -8.44 -2.10
C LEU A 95 3.97 -9.37 -0.93
N ASN A 96 4.68 -10.50 -0.84
CA ASN A 96 4.59 -11.42 0.29
C ASN A 96 4.85 -10.71 1.63
N GLU A 97 5.78 -9.75 1.70
CA GLU A 97 6.06 -9.00 2.93
C GLU A 97 4.87 -8.14 3.37
N ILE A 98 4.15 -7.53 2.40
CA ILE A 98 2.91 -6.78 2.66
C ILE A 98 1.81 -7.75 3.14
N PHE A 99 1.68 -8.89 2.48
CA PHE A 99 0.70 -9.91 2.83
C PHE A 99 0.94 -10.47 4.24
N ASP A 100 2.20 -10.75 4.58
CA ASP A 100 2.61 -11.17 5.91
C ASP A 100 2.29 -10.12 6.97
N TYR A 101 2.54 -8.85 6.65
CA TYR A 101 2.19 -7.75 7.55
C TYR A 101 0.68 -7.67 7.78
N ILE A 102 -0.12 -7.71 6.72
CA ILE A 102 -1.59 -7.65 6.80
C ILE A 102 -2.13 -8.80 7.69
N GLU A 103 -1.62 -10.01 7.50
CA GLU A 103 -2.03 -11.19 8.28
C GLU A 103 -1.69 -11.05 9.77
N ASN A 104 -0.50 -10.48 10.08
CA ASN A 104 0.09 -10.52 11.41
C ASN A 104 0.02 -9.18 12.18
N CYS A 105 -0.44 -8.09 11.57
CA CYS A 105 -0.43 -6.77 12.21
C CYS A 105 -1.40 -6.61 13.38
N GLY A 106 -2.34 -7.55 13.55
CA GLY A 106 -3.35 -7.52 14.62
C GLY A 106 -4.37 -6.40 14.49
N ILE A 107 -4.43 -5.72 13.34
CA ILE A 107 -5.39 -4.65 13.06
C ILE A 107 -6.65 -5.27 12.47
N GLU A 108 -7.81 -4.88 12.98
CA GLU A 108 -9.08 -5.20 12.35
C GLU A 108 -9.30 -4.25 11.16
N PHE A 109 -9.30 -4.80 9.96
CA PHE A 109 -9.44 -4.02 8.74
C PHE A 109 -10.77 -4.27 8.03
N GLY A 110 -11.31 -3.18 7.44
CA GLY A 110 -12.56 -3.18 6.68
C GLY A 110 -12.38 -3.43 5.19
N GLY A 111 -11.15 -3.45 4.67
CA GLY A 111 -10.87 -3.70 3.26
C GLY A 111 -9.38 -3.70 2.94
N ILE A 112 -9.06 -4.37 1.83
CA ILE A 112 -7.70 -4.42 1.27
C ILE A 112 -7.85 -4.28 -0.24
N TRP A 113 -7.20 -3.28 -0.80
CA TRP A 113 -7.24 -3.02 -2.24
C TRP A 113 -5.85 -2.96 -2.82
N PHE A 114 -5.71 -3.57 -3.99
CA PHE A 114 -4.51 -3.53 -4.79
C PHE A 114 -4.81 -2.85 -6.12
N GLN A 115 -3.96 -1.90 -6.50
CA GLN A 115 -4.04 -1.16 -7.75
C GLN A 115 -2.71 -1.27 -8.49
N LEU A 116 -2.74 -1.26 -9.81
CA LEU A 116 -1.52 -1.21 -10.62
C LEU A 116 -1.18 0.25 -10.92
N VAL A 117 0.10 0.59 -10.82
CA VAL A 117 0.57 1.85 -11.39
C VAL A 117 0.56 1.73 -12.91
N THR A 118 0.11 2.77 -13.59
CA THR A 118 0.07 2.82 -15.07
C THR A 118 0.94 3.94 -15.63
N ASP A 119 1.34 4.88 -14.80
CA ASP A 119 2.23 5.98 -15.14
C ASP A 119 3.10 6.34 -13.93
N PRO A 120 4.41 6.50 -14.09
CA PRO A 120 5.18 6.41 -15.34
C PRO A 120 5.42 4.95 -15.77
N HIS A 121 5.59 4.73 -17.07
CA HIS A 121 5.73 3.40 -17.67
C HIS A 121 6.89 2.57 -17.11
N TYR A 122 7.99 3.20 -16.70
CA TYR A 122 9.12 2.51 -16.05
C TYR A 122 8.79 1.96 -14.65
N LEU A 123 7.61 2.24 -14.10
CA LEU A 123 7.08 1.65 -12.87
C LEU A 123 5.87 0.76 -13.12
N ASP A 124 5.27 0.80 -14.33
CA ASP A 124 4.08 0.03 -14.67
C ASP A 124 4.41 -1.48 -14.73
N PRO A 125 3.77 -2.31 -13.90
CA PRO A 125 4.03 -3.75 -13.82
C PRO A 125 3.87 -4.50 -15.14
N ILE A 126 3.10 -3.97 -16.11
CA ILE A 126 2.91 -4.61 -17.42
C ILE A 126 4.24 -4.72 -18.17
N TYR A 127 5.12 -3.73 -17.99
CA TYR A 127 6.44 -3.65 -18.64
C TYR A 127 7.55 -4.27 -17.79
N ALA A 128 7.24 -4.79 -16.61
CA ALA A 128 8.24 -5.39 -15.75
C ALA A 128 8.88 -6.64 -16.38
N PRO A 129 10.16 -6.91 -16.08
CA PRO A 129 10.84 -8.14 -16.47
C PRO A 129 10.07 -9.39 -16.02
N ARG A 130 10.21 -10.45 -16.80
CA ARG A 130 9.46 -11.69 -16.60
C ARG A 130 9.60 -12.25 -15.19
N PHE A 131 10.83 -12.31 -14.65
CA PHE A 131 11.07 -12.85 -13.30
C PHE A 131 10.31 -12.09 -12.20
N MET A 132 10.15 -10.77 -12.36
CA MET A 132 9.40 -9.94 -11.42
C MET A 132 7.90 -10.25 -11.49
N LYS A 133 7.36 -10.42 -12.70
CA LYS A 133 5.95 -10.82 -12.92
C LYS A 133 5.68 -12.19 -12.33
N GLU A 134 6.54 -13.17 -12.60
CA GLU A 134 6.42 -14.53 -12.08
C GLU A 134 6.46 -14.54 -10.55
N LYS A 135 7.37 -13.80 -9.93
CA LYS A 135 7.43 -13.66 -8.47
C LYS A 135 6.15 -13.02 -7.92
N CYS A 136 5.68 -11.93 -8.52
CA CYS A 136 4.45 -11.27 -8.13
C CYS A 136 3.23 -12.21 -8.19
N ILE A 137 3.11 -12.98 -9.28
CA ILE A 137 2.03 -13.97 -9.47
C ILE A 137 2.10 -15.05 -8.39
N THR A 138 3.30 -15.57 -8.10
CA THR A 138 3.50 -16.57 -7.04
C THR A 138 3.09 -16.02 -5.69
N ASP A 139 3.50 -14.80 -5.33
CA ASP A 139 3.12 -14.18 -4.06
C ASP A 139 1.60 -14.00 -3.93
N ILE A 140 0.93 -13.62 -5.02
CA ILE A 140 -0.53 -13.49 -5.05
C ILE A 140 -1.20 -14.85 -4.85
N ASP A 141 -0.72 -15.90 -5.52
CA ASP A 141 -1.27 -17.25 -5.37
C ASP A 141 -1.11 -17.79 -3.95
N ASP A 142 0.07 -17.61 -3.37
CA ASP A 142 0.35 -18.01 -2.00
C ASP A 142 -0.57 -17.27 -1.01
N PHE A 143 -0.76 -15.98 -1.22
CA PHE A 143 -1.64 -15.17 -0.37
C PHE A 143 -3.10 -15.61 -0.45
N LEU A 144 -3.63 -15.81 -1.67
CA LEU A 144 -5.02 -16.21 -1.87
C LEU A 144 -5.35 -17.60 -1.29
N ASN A 145 -4.33 -18.42 -1.02
CA ASN A 145 -4.48 -19.73 -0.40
C ASN A 145 -4.33 -19.69 1.13
N ARG A 146 -4.10 -18.53 1.76
CA ARG A 146 -3.90 -18.43 3.21
C ARG A 146 -5.19 -18.66 3.98
N PRO A 147 -5.16 -19.50 5.03
CA PRO A 147 -6.38 -19.84 5.81
C PRO A 147 -7.05 -18.64 6.47
N PHE A 148 -6.29 -17.61 6.86
CA PHE A 148 -6.83 -16.45 7.57
C PHE A 148 -7.88 -15.69 6.73
N LEU A 149 -7.77 -15.71 5.39
CA LEU A 149 -8.74 -15.09 4.50
C LEU A 149 -10.13 -15.75 4.54
N ASN A 150 -10.19 -17.01 4.99
CA ASN A 150 -11.44 -17.76 5.13
C ASN A 150 -12.08 -17.58 6.54
N ALA A 151 -11.49 -16.77 7.41
CA ALA A 151 -12.05 -16.52 8.73
C ALA A 151 -13.37 -15.75 8.62
N GLU A 152 -14.39 -16.16 9.38
CA GLU A 152 -15.74 -15.55 9.37
C GLU A 152 -15.74 -14.03 9.61
N LYS A 153 -14.71 -13.52 10.31
CA LYS A 153 -14.55 -12.08 10.58
C LYS A 153 -14.27 -11.24 9.32
N TYR A 154 -13.75 -11.85 8.26
CA TYR A 154 -13.55 -11.19 6.97
C TYR A 154 -14.78 -11.48 6.12
N ASN A 155 -15.69 -10.52 6.09
CA ASN A 155 -16.94 -10.61 5.35
C ASN A 155 -16.70 -11.16 3.93
N ASN A 156 -17.51 -12.12 3.52
CA ASN A 156 -17.43 -12.79 2.20
C ASN A 156 -17.36 -11.80 1.02
N ILE A 157 -17.95 -10.61 1.14
CA ILE A 157 -17.92 -9.56 0.10
C ILE A 157 -16.50 -9.01 -0.06
N LEU A 158 -15.86 -8.61 1.05
CA LEU A 158 -14.49 -8.04 1.02
C LEU A 158 -13.48 -9.05 0.47
N TYR A 159 -13.62 -10.33 0.85
CA TYR A 159 -12.78 -11.39 0.29
C TYR A 159 -13.05 -11.60 -1.20
N GLY A 160 -14.30 -11.55 -1.63
CA GLY A 160 -14.68 -11.67 -3.04
C GLY A 160 -14.05 -10.57 -3.89
N GLU A 161 -14.14 -9.33 -3.47
CA GLU A 161 -13.53 -8.18 -4.15
C GLU A 161 -12.00 -8.26 -4.18
N LEU A 162 -11.37 -8.63 -3.06
CA LEU A 162 -9.93 -8.84 -2.96
C LEU A 162 -9.46 -9.94 -3.91
N LYS A 163 -10.12 -11.10 -3.89
CA LYS A 163 -9.82 -12.24 -4.76
C LYS A 163 -9.96 -11.86 -6.23
N GLN A 164 -11.05 -11.18 -6.59
CA GLN A 164 -11.28 -10.72 -7.96
C GLN A 164 -10.18 -9.76 -8.41
N GLY A 165 -9.83 -8.75 -7.62
CA GLY A 165 -8.81 -7.76 -7.94
C GLY A 165 -7.43 -8.39 -8.13
N LEU A 166 -7.02 -9.30 -7.24
CA LEU A 166 -5.75 -9.99 -7.37
C LEU A 166 -5.73 -10.98 -8.54
N THR A 167 -6.85 -11.64 -8.85
CA THR A 167 -6.96 -12.51 -10.03
C THR A 167 -6.82 -11.69 -11.32
N GLN A 168 -7.47 -10.55 -11.42
CA GLN A 168 -7.34 -9.64 -12.56
C GLN A 168 -5.90 -9.10 -12.69
N THR A 169 -5.24 -8.81 -11.57
CA THR A 169 -3.82 -8.42 -11.56
C THR A 169 -2.95 -9.52 -12.15
N LYS A 170 -3.14 -10.78 -11.79
CA LYS A 170 -2.42 -11.92 -12.37
C LYS A 170 -2.64 -12.03 -13.87
N GLU A 171 -3.88 -11.98 -14.32
CA GLU A 171 -4.23 -12.02 -15.74
C GLU A 171 -3.55 -10.89 -16.53
N PHE A 172 -3.50 -9.69 -15.94
CA PHE A 172 -2.80 -8.55 -16.52
C PHE A 172 -1.30 -8.81 -16.63
N LEU A 173 -0.67 -9.35 -15.60
CA LEU A 173 0.78 -9.60 -15.56
C LEU A 173 1.22 -10.74 -16.50
N THR A 174 0.32 -11.65 -16.89
CA THR A 174 0.62 -12.71 -17.86
C THR A 174 0.80 -12.21 -19.28
N LYS A 175 0.42 -10.97 -19.60
CA LYS A 175 0.63 -10.37 -20.92
C LYS A 175 2.13 -10.27 -21.22
N ASN A 176 2.51 -10.78 -22.39
CA ASN A 176 3.90 -10.74 -22.84
C ASN A 176 4.12 -9.44 -23.63
N ILE A 177 4.82 -8.49 -23.00
CA ILE A 177 5.17 -7.20 -23.61
C ILE A 177 6.69 -7.04 -23.50
N ASP A 178 7.34 -6.60 -24.57
CA ASP A 178 8.75 -6.25 -24.56
C ASP A 178 8.96 -5.04 -23.62
N ASN A 179 9.92 -5.20 -22.73
CA ASN A 179 10.18 -4.24 -21.64
C ASN A 179 11.60 -3.66 -21.64
N THR A 180 12.43 -4.03 -22.60
CA THR A 180 13.86 -3.70 -22.61
C THR A 180 14.12 -2.20 -22.50
N GLN A 181 13.35 -1.39 -23.21
CA GLN A 181 13.48 0.08 -23.16
C GLN A 181 13.16 0.68 -21.78
N HIS A 182 12.25 0.06 -21.02
CA HIS A 182 11.83 0.56 -19.72
C HIS A 182 12.81 0.16 -18.61
N VAL A 183 13.58 -0.92 -18.76
CA VAL A 183 14.63 -1.32 -17.82
C VAL A 183 15.69 -0.24 -17.69
N ASP A 184 16.21 0.25 -18.82
CA ASP A 184 17.20 1.31 -18.82
C ASP A 184 16.69 2.62 -18.21
N GLU A 185 15.45 2.98 -18.52
CA GLU A 185 14.84 4.16 -17.94
C GLU A 185 14.66 4.01 -16.43
N PHE A 186 14.14 2.86 -15.98
CA PHE A 186 13.99 2.55 -14.56
C PHE A 186 15.32 2.70 -13.82
N LEU A 187 16.39 2.03 -14.28
CA LEU A 187 17.70 2.08 -13.64
C LEU A 187 18.26 3.51 -13.56
N LYS A 188 18.18 4.27 -14.66
CA LYS A 188 18.59 5.69 -14.67
C LYS A 188 17.82 6.54 -13.69
N ARG A 189 16.50 6.34 -13.57
CA ARG A 189 15.66 7.07 -12.62
C ARG A 189 16.00 6.72 -11.18
N MET A 190 16.20 5.43 -10.89
CA MET A 190 16.58 4.99 -9.55
C MET A 190 17.95 5.51 -9.15
N GLU A 191 18.94 5.52 -10.04
CA GLU A 191 20.26 6.11 -9.79
C GLU A 191 20.16 7.60 -9.40
N ILE A 192 19.33 8.37 -10.10
CA ILE A 192 19.09 9.78 -9.75
C ILE A 192 18.47 9.91 -8.37
N LEU A 193 17.46 9.11 -8.05
CA LEU A 193 16.79 9.14 -6.75
C LEU A 193 17.75 8.72 -5.63
N ASP A 194 18.53 7.68 -5.84
CA ASP A 194 19.53 7.18 -4.90
C ASP A 194 20.52 8.28 -4.52
N ARG A 195 21.08 8.95 -5.52
CA ARG A 195 21.99 10.08 -5.31
C ARG A 195 21.34 11.24 -4.55
N LEU A 196 20.10 11.60 -4.89
CA LEU A 196 19.40 12.72 -4.27
C LEU A 196 18.98 12.42 -2.82
N ARG A 197 18.75 11.16 -2.49
CA ARG A 197 18.21 10.73 -1.18
C ARG A 197 19.27 10.11 -0.29
N GLY A 198 20.48 9.86 -0.80
CA GLY A 198 21.52 9.12 -0.07
C GLY A 198 21.11 7.67 0.22
N GLN A 199 20.39 7.06 -0.70
CA GLN A 199 19.90 5.66 -0.63
C GLN A 199 20.51 4.84 -1.78
N ARG A 200 20.30 3.53 -1.76
CA ARG A 200 20.69 2.63 -2.85
C ARG A 200 19.59 1.61 -3.08
N LEU A 201 19.09 1.53 -4.32
CA LEU A 201 18.07 0.58 -4.72
C LEU A 201 18.43 -0.86 -4.33
N PHE A 202 19.65 -1.28 -4.65
CA PHE A 202 20.09 -2.66 -4.45
C PHE A 202 20.37 -3.03 -3.00
N ASP A 203 20.41 -2.06 -2.08
CA ASP A 203 20.45 -2.36 -0.64
C ASP A 203 19.08 -2.81 -0.12
N VAL A 204 18.00 -2.39 -0.75
CA VAL A 204 16.61 -2.73 -0.37
C VAL A 204 15.98 -3.79 -1.28
N LEU A 205 16.43 -3.88 -2.54
CA LEU A 205 15.97 -4.84 -3.56
C LEU A 205 17.16 -5.47 -4.27
N PRO A 206 17.97 -6.30 -3.57
CA PRO A 206 19.16 -6.91 -4.15
C PRO A 206 18.86 -7.83 -5.35
N GLU A 207 17.66 -8.41 -5.42
CA GLU A 207 17.22 -9.22 -6.56
C GLU A 207 17.14 -8.43 -7.87
N LEU A 208 17.03 -7.11 -7.82
CA LEU A 208 17.01 -6.26 -9.02
C LEU A 208 18.39 -6.03 -9.64
N THR A 209 19.48 -6.50 -9.01
CA THR A 209 20.81 -6.50 -9.64
C THR A 209 20.82 -7.26 -10.97
N GLN A 210 19.89 -8.19 -11.17
CA GLN A 210 19.69 -8.90 -12.44
C GLN A 210 19.33 -7.99 -13.62
N LEU A 211 18.85 -6.76 -13.35
CA LEU A 211 18.48 -5.80 -14.40
C LEU A 211 19.68 -5.12 -15.06
N GLY A 212 20.84 -5.10 -14.39
CA GLY A 212 22.06 -4.42 -14.83
C GLY A 212 23.10 -5.34 -15.46
N GLY A 213 22.77 -6.62 -15.72
CA GLY A 213 23.65 -7.62 -16.27
C GLY A 213 23.51 -7.79 -17.80
#